data_00ce72eaa77cf78667df631ac4e2d60d
#
_entry.id   00ce72eaa77cf78667df631ac4e2d60d
#
_cell.length_a   1.000
_cell.length_b   1.000
_cell.length_c   1.000
_cell.angle_alpha   90.00
_cell.angle_beta   90.00
_cell.angle_gamma   90.00
#
_symmetry.space_group_name_H-M   'P 1'
#
loop_
_entity.id
_entity.type
_entity.pdbx_description
1 polymer ?
#
loop_
_entity_poly.entity_id
_entity_poly.type
_entity_poly.pdbx_seq_one_letter_code
_entity_poly.pdbx_strand_id
1 'polypeptide(L)'
;MIDKKIFYYSGKEKQEISLEALRNEIAQVLQIDNLNFLIGAGCSSNIIDERETGIPSMSAIYDGFFFEEPDFNIAGEKIDGRFDKNLEKMIEMLGAVQIANQIVEIDAQVEKKTKNVRSYLRNSIISGLQSMEVKAIYKNFYAKITQRTRRTPISIFTTNYDLFNEMALDELGFPYNNGFTGTYRRKFSPSSYNYMYVDNMNLSRDVWERLSTFFNLVKIHGSISWVRKDEQVWERDYESISEDDTVMIYPTPLKDRTTLMTPYSDLFRVMENRLVQKNGVLIVMGYSFGDDHINRIILNALAVPSFRLVVFGQSKNIDKLIDLNDSRITVINSENKIHYFKNIVEFVLPAIHPDVIEEFQIHPSNELIKKFEAEVKNE
;
A
#
# COMPACT_ATOMS: atom_id res chain seq x y z
N MET A 1 23.33 -4.52 -15.24
CA MET A 1 24.46 -4.72 -14.33
C MET A 1 24.27 -3.83 -13.10
N ILE A 2 23.96 -4.44 -11.95
CA ILE A 2 23.64 -3.74 -10.67
C ILE A 2 24.92 -3.61 -9.81
N ASP A 3 26.08 -3.74 -10.37
CA ASP A 3 27.38 -3.75 -9.67
C ASP A 3 27.87 -2.37 -9.19
N LYS A 4 26.97 -1.42 -8.94
CA LYS A 4 27.33 -0.15 -8.32
C LYS A 4 26.94 -0.14 -6.86
N LYS A 5 27.77 0.51 -6.07
CA LYS A 5 27.76 0.69 -4.62
C LYS A 5 26.36 0.77 -4.03
N ILE A 6 26.02 -0.24 -3.20
CA ILE A 6 24.83 -0.21 -2.35
C ILE A 6 25.25 0.40 -1.02
N PHE A 7 24.56 1.47 -0.62
CA PHE A 7 24.77 2.12 0.65
C PHE A 7 23.80 1.56 1.69
N TYR A 8 24.37 1.05 2.76
CA TYR A 8 23.68 0.52 3.92
C TYR A 8 24.01 1.38 5.13
N TYR A 9 23.01 1.99 5.72
CA TYR A 9 23.14 2.81 6.92
C TYR A 9 22.53 2.05 8.10
N SER A 10 23.29 1.91 9.19
CA SER A 10 22.80 1.46 10.49
C SER A 10 22.96 2.64 11.46
N GLY A 11 21.85 3.32 11.76
CA GLY A 11 21.96 4.67 12.33
C GLY A 11 22.79 5.57 11.41
N LYS A 12 23.82 6.23 11.95
CA LYS A 12 24.74 7.08 11.16
C LYS A 12 25.90 6.32 10.50
N GLU A 13 26.09 5.06 10.84
CA GLU A 13 27.16 4.26 10.24
C GLU A 13 26.81 3.90 8.79
N LYS A 14 27.58 4.44 7.87
CA LYS A 14 27.45 4.16 6.44
C LYS A 14 28.44 3.09 6.01
N GLN A 15 27.93 2.05 5.36
CA GLN A 15 28.74 0.97 4.79
C GLN A 15 28.38 0.79 3.31
N GLU A 16 29.36 0.40 2.50
CA GLU A 16 29.12 -0.11 1.16
C GLU A 16 29.06 -1.63 1.24
N ILE A 17 27.95 -2.22 0.78
CA ILE A 17 27.76 -3.66 0.80
C ILE A 17 27.50 -4.21 -0.60
N SER A 18 27.80 -5.50 -0.79
CA SER A 18 27.46 -6.22 -2.02
C SER A 18 25.96 -6.56 -2.07
N LEU A 19 25.46 -6.82 -3.28
CA LEU A 19 24.10 -7.29 -3.46
C LEU A 19 23.84 -8.63 -2.73
N GLU A 20 24.83 -9.50 -2.70
CA GLU A 20 24.74 -10.79 -2.00
C GLU A 20 24.63 -10.57 -0.47
N ALA A 21 25.44 -9.68 0.10
CA ALA A 21 25.35 -9.33 1.50
C ALA A 21 23.98 -8.73 1.86
N LEU A 22 23.47 -7.84 1.00
CA LEU A 22 22.12 -7.28 1.18
C LEU A 22 21.03 -8.37 1.12
N ARG A 23 21.10 -9.30 0.17
CA ARG A 23 20.16 -10.42 0.08
C ARG A 23 20.15 -11.28 1.34
N ASN A 24 21.32 -11.58 1.87
CA ASN A 24 21.45 -12.38 3.09
C ASN A 24 20.87 -11.63 4.31
N GLU A 25 21.12 -10.34 4.43
CA GLU A 25 20.54 -9.52 5.49
C GLU A 25 19.00 -9.47 5.40
N ILE A 26 18.46 -9.21 4.22
CA ILE A 26 17.01 -9.16 4.02
C ILE A 26 16.38 -10.55 4.22
N ALA A 27 17.03 -11.63 3.79
CA ALA A 27 16.55 -12.98 4.05
C ALA A 27 16.42 -13.26 5.55
N GLN A 28 17.35 -12.78 6.39
CA GLN A 28 17.27 -12.89 7.86
C GLN A 28 16.13 -12.01 8.42
N VAL A 29 16.00 -10.78 7.93
CA VAL A 29 14.93 -9.87 8.34
C VAL A 29 13.55 -10.47 8.05
N LEU A 30 13.39 -11.12 6.91
CA LEU A 30 12.14 -11.80 6.55
C LEU A 30 11.80 -13.00 7.45
N GLN A 31 12.71 -13.53 8.26
CA GLN A 31 12.43 -14.59 9.23
C GLN A 31 11.85 -14.07 10.55
N ILE A 32 11.84 -12.77 10.79
CA ILE A 32 11.32 -12.16 12.01
C ILE A 32 9.82 -12.47 12.14
N ASP A 33 9.37 -12.84 13.36
CA ASP A 33 8.02 -13.32 13.62
C ASP A 33 6.94 -12.31 13.20
N ASN A 34 7.05 -11.07 13.67
CA ASN A 34 6.10 -10.01 13.37
C ASN A 34 6.60 -9.17 12.19
N LEU A 35 6.39 -9.69 10.98
CA LEU A 35 6.79 -9.06 9.72
C LEU A 35 5.71 -8.10 9.25
N ASN A 36 6.10 -6.86 9.05
CA ASN A 36 5.23 -5.79 8.58
C ASN A 36 5.89 -5.06 7.41
N PHE A 37 5.08 -4.64 6.45
CA PHE A 37 5.50 -3.81 5.34
C PHE A 37 4.70 -2.51 5.32
N LEU A 38 5.35 -1.41 4.90
CA LEU A 38 4.68 -0.17 4.51
C LEU A 38 4.98 0.10 3.04
N ILE A 39 3.93 0.06 2.24
CA ILE A 39 3.98 0.28 0.79
C ILE A 39 3.44 1.67 0.48
N GLY A 40 4.27 2.55 -0.04
CA GLY A 40 3.89 3.89 -0.45
C GLY A 40 3.72 4.05 -1.96
N ALA A 41 3.39 5.26 -2.39
CA ALA A 41 3.06 5.59 -3.79
C ALA A 41 4.17 5.21 -4.79
N GLY A 42 5.44 5.27 -4.38
CA GLY A 42 6.56 4.87 -5.22
C GLY A 42 6.59 3.38 -5.61
N CYS A 43 5.73 2.55 -5.03
CA CYS A 43 5.58 1.15 -5.43
C CYS A 43 4.56 0.96 -6.56
N SER A 44 3.65 1.92 -6.75
CA SER A 44 2.56 1.82 -7.73
C SER A 44 2.90 2.37 -9.11
N SER A 45 4.15 2.81 -9.30
CA SER A 45 4.69 3.20 -10.60
C SER A 45 6.00 2.48 -10.91
N ASN A 46 6.34 2.42 -12.19
CA ASN A 46 7.60 1.91 -12.67
C ASN A 46 8.07 2.72 -13.89
N ILE A 47 9.37 2.79 -14.08
CA ILE A 47 9.97 3.48 -15.25
C ILE A 47 10.51 2.41 -16.21
N ILE A 48 10.01 2.41 -17.45
CA ILE A 48 10.41 1.52 -18.53
C ILE A 48 10.72 2.38 -19.75
N ASP A 49 11.91 2.21 -20.30
CA ASP A 49 12.37 2.97 -21.47
C ASP A 49 12.08 4.49 -21.32
N GLU A 50 12.42 5.03 -20.15
CA GLU A 50 12.22 6.44 -19.76
C GLU A 50 10.74 6.88 -19.65
N ARG A 51 9.78 5.94 -19.75
CA ARG A 51 8.35 6.22 -19.56
C ARG A 51 7.87 5.71 -18.21
N GLU A 52 7.14 6.54 -17.50
CA GLU A 52 6.44 6.13 -16.27
C GLU A 52 5.20 5.30 -16.64
N THR A 53 5.06 4.14 -16.01
CA THR A 53 3.90 3.24 -16.13
C THR A 53 3.31 2.98 -14.75
N GLY A 54 2.01 2.66 -14.69
CA GLY A 54 1.29 2.51 -13.43
C GLY A 54 0.62 3.81 -13.00
N ILE A 55 0.52 4.04 -11.70
CA ILE A 55 -0.08 5.26 -11.15
C ILE A 55 0.93 6.40 -11.27
N PRO A 56 0.59 7.49 -11.97
CA PRO A 56 1.49 8.64 -12.05
C PRO A 56 1.78 9.25 -10.68
N SER A 57 2.91 9.92 -10.56
CA SER A 57 3.22 10.67 -9.33
C SER A 57 2.16 11.75 -9.06
N MET A 58 1.97 12.13 -7.80
CA MET A 58 1.02 13.19 -7.43
C MET A 58 1.29 14.51 -8.18
N SER A 59 2.57 14.82 -8.41
CA SER A 59 2.96 15.98 -9.19
C SER A 59 2.54 15.88 -10.66
N ALA A 60 2.67 14.69 -11.27
CA ALA A 60 2.24 14.47 -12.65
C ALA A 60 0.70 14.54 -12.78
N ILE A 61 -0.03 14.00 -11.79
CA ILE A 61 -1.49 14.09 -11.74
C ILE A 61 -1.92 15.56 -11.57
N TYR A 62 -1.23 16.31 -10.73
CA TYR A 62 -1.49 17.76 -10.54
C TYR A 62 -1.29 18.54 -11.84
N ASP A 63 -0.14 18.35 -12.50
CA ASP A 63 0.17 19.04 -13.76
C ASP A 63 -0.83 18.66 -14.85
N GLY A 64 -1.25 17.39 -14.92
CA GLY A 64 -2.29 16.93 -15.84
C GLY A 64 -3.65 17.57 -15.57
N PHE A 65 -4.04 17.71 -14.31
CA PHE A 65 -5.28 18.38 -13.93
C PHE A 65 -5.33 19.83 -14.43
N PHE A 66 -4.27 20.60 -14.19
CA PHE A 66 -4.20 22.00 -14.63
C PHE A 66 -3.98 22.15 -16.14
N PHE A 67 -3.50 21.13 -16.82
CA PHE A 67 -3.48 21.10 -18.28
C PHE A 67 -4.90 20.98 -18.86
N GLU A 68 -5.77 20.17 -18.23
CA GLU A 68 -7.18 20.03 -18.64
C GLU A 68 -8.06 21.19 -18.14
N GLU A 69 -7.77 21.74 -16.97
CA GLU A 69 -8.54 22.77 -16.29
C GLU A 69 -7.70 24.05 -16.02
N PRO A 70 -7.21 24.74 -17.07
CA PRO A 70 -6.24 25.85 -16.93
C PRO A 70 -6.82 27.08 -16.23
N ASP A 71 -8.15 27.21 -16.16
CA ASP A 71 -8.85 28.33 -15.51
C ASP A 71 -9.41 27.96 -14.12
N PHE A 72 -9.02 26.77 -13.60
CA PHE A 72 -9.46 26.36 -12.28
C PHE A 72 -9.02 27.38 -11.21
N ASN A 73 -9.97 27.74 -10.35
CA ASN A 73 -9.75 28.74 -9.32
C ASN A 73 -10.48 28.36 -8.02
N ILE A 74 -10.10 28.95 -6.91
CA ILE A 74 -10.81 28.86 -5.63
C ILE A 74 -11.09 30.32 -5.18
N ALA A 75 -12.34 30.63 -4.91
CA ALA A 75 -12.77 31.98 -4.53
C ALA A 75 -12.34 33.06 -5.55
N GLY A 76 -12.30 32.76 -6.85
CA GLY A 76 -11.87 33.64 -7.92
C GLY A 76 -10.35 33.76 -8.11
N GLU A 77 -9.56 33.18 -7.22
CA GLU A 77 -8.09 33.21 -7.31
C GLU A 77 -7.55 32.02 -8.09
N LYS A 78 -6.69 32.27 -9.08
CA LYS A 78 -5.94 31.20 -9.76
C LYS A 78 -4.97 30.55 -8.78
N ILE A 79 -4.97 29.22 -8.75
CA ILE A 79 -4.21 28.44 -7.76
C ILE A 79 -3.19 27.50 -8.37
N ASP A 80 -3.03 27.50 -9.69
CA ASP A 80 -1.98 26.72 -10.33
C ASP A 80 -0.59 27.10 -9.77
N GLY A 81 0.26 26.09 -9.59
CA GLY A 81 1.58 26.24 -8.96
C GLY A 81 1.56 26.36 -7.44
N ARG A 82 0.37 26.39 -6.79
CA ARG A 82 0.23 26.32 -5.33
C ARG A 82 0.17 24.86 -4.86
N PHE A 83 0.16 24.63 -3.55
CA PHE A 83 0.02 23.31 -2.92
C PHE A 83 1.15 22.31 -3.21
N ASP A 84 2.36 22.78 -3.54
CA ASP A 84 3.52 21.93 -3.83
C ASP A 84 3.21 20.84 -4.89
N LYS A 85 2.38 21.17 -5.87
CA LYS A 85 1.89 20.24 -6.90
C LYS A 85 1.23 18.99 -6.32
N ASN A 86 0.35 19.15 -5.34
CA ASN A 86 -0.33 18.08 -4.64
C ASN A 86 -1.85 18.31 -4.62
N LEU A 87 -2.60 17.48 -5.38
CA LEU A 87 -4.07 17.56 -5.43
C LEU A 87 -4.73 17.23 -4.08
N GLU A 88 -4.09 16.42 -3.22
CA GLU A 88 -4.63 16.13 -1.90
C GLU A 88 -4.67 17.39 -1.04
N LYS A 89 -3.61 18.20 -1.05
CA LYS A 89 -3.59 19.51 -0.37
C LYS A 89 -4.65 20.47 -0.94
N MET A 90 -4.91 20.40 -2.24
CA MET A 90 -5.94 21.19 -2.89
C MET A 90 -7.35 20.74 -2.47
N ILE A 91 -7.61 19.42 -2.42
CA ILE A 91 -8.86 18.85 -1.89
C ILE A 91 -9.06 19.28 -0.43
N GLU A 92 -7.96 19.32 0.32
CA GLU A 92 -7.94 19.82 1.69
C GLU A 92 -8.41 21.27 1.78
N MET A 93 -7.86 22.16 0.98
CA MET A 93 -8.29 23.56 0.94
C MET A 93 -9.76 23.71 0.52
N LEU A 94 -10.17 22.98 -0.51
CA LEU A 94 -11.58 22.99 -0.96
C LEU A 94 -12.53 22.57 0.16
N GLY A 95 -12.16 21.55 0.95
CA GLY A 95 -12.93 21.14 2.13
C GLY A 95 -13.01 22.24 3.21
N ALA A 96 -11.93 22.98 3.45
CA ALA A 96 -11.94 24.12 4.37
C ALA A 96 -12.87 25.24 3.88
N VAL A 97 -12.85 25.55 2.58
CA VAL A 97 -13.78 26.53 1.96
C VAL A 97 -15.23 26.05 2.07
N GLN A 98 -15.49 24.74 1.88
CA GLN A 98 -16.82 24.16 2.01
C GLN A 98 -17.41 24.33 3.42
N ILE A 99 -16.57 24.22 4.45
CA ILE A 99 -16.98 24.47 5.84
C ILE A 99 -17.20 25.97 6.07
N ALA A 100 -16.30 26.82 5.58
CA ALA A 100 -16.43 28.26 5.74
C ALA A 100 -17.69 28.81 5.04
N ASN A 101 -18.11 28.22 3.93
CA ASN A 101 -19.33 28.55 3.21
C ASN A 101 -20.61 28.33 4.04
N GLN A 102 -20.57 27.56 5.14
CA GLN A 102 -21.71 27.43 6.05
C GLN A 102 -21.98 28.71 6.83
N ILE A 103 -21.01 29.62 6.90
CA ILE A 103 -21.10 30.90 7.63
C ILE A 103 -21.08 32.10 6.67
N VAL A 104 -20.11 32.07 5.74
CA VAL A 104 -19.90 33.15 4.76
C VAL A 104 -19.59 32.52 3.42
N GLU A 105 -20.37 32.85 2.38
CA GLU A 105 -20.13 32.33 1.04
C GLU A 105 -18.81 32.86 0.48
N ILE A 106 -17.82 31.97 0.37
CA ILE A 106 -16.49 32.22 -0.20
C ILE A 106 -16.43 31.77 -1.68
N ASP A 107 -16.98 30.59 -1.95
CA ASP A 107 -17.03 30.02 -3.31
C ASP A 107 -18.30 29.17 -3.46
N ALA A 108 -19.30 29.71 -4.17
CA ALA A 108 -20.59 29.04 -4.42
C ALA A 108 -20.46 27.71 -5.18
N GLN A 109 -19.35 27.49 -5.88
CA GLN A 109 -19.10 26.29 -6.71
C GLN A 109 -18.17 25.27 -6.04
N VAL A 110 -17.80 25.48 -4.77
CA VAL A 110 -16.80 24.65 -4.09
C VAL A 110 -17.14 23.15 -4.08
N GLU A 111 -18.39 22.77 -3.96
CA GLU A 111 -18.81 21.37 -4.02
C GLU A 111 -18.55 20.74 -5.37
N LYS A 112 -18.93 21.44 -6.46
CA LYS A 112 -18.67 20.98 -7.83
C LYS A 112 -17.17 20.90 -8.09
N LYS A 113 -16.39 21.89 -7.66
CA LYS A 113 -14.94 21.93 -7.78
C LYS A 113 -14.29 20.76 -7.04
N THR A 114 -14.74 20.50 -5.81
CA THR A 114 -14.25 19.35 -5.02
C THR A 114 -14.54 18.03 -5.69
N LYS A 115 -15.76 17.87 -6.23
CA LYS A 115 -16.16 16.66 -6.97
C LYS A 115 -15.28 16.48 -8.22
N ASN A 116 -15.04 17.54 -8.98
CA ASN A 116 -14.18 17.51 -10.18
C ASN A 116 -12.76 17.02 -9.84
N VAL A 117 -12.10 17.65 -8.87
CA VAL A 117 -10.73 17.28 -8.47
C VAL A 117 -10.66 15.83 -7.97
N ARG A 118 -11.63 15.38 -7.16
CA ARG A 118 -11.69 13.99 -6.68
C ARG A 118 -11.91 13.00 -7.81
N SER A 119 -12.81 13.31 -8.74
CA SER A 119 -13.06 12.46 -9.92
C SER A 119 -11.81 12.36 -10.80
N TYR A 120 -11.12 13.47 -11.03
CA TYR A 120 -9.87 13.47 -11.79
C TYR A 120 -8.79 12.59 -11.13
N LEU A 121 -8.56 12.77 -9.83
CA LEU A 121 -7.60 11.96 -9.08
C LEU A 121 -7.96 10.47 -9.15
N ARG A 122 -9.24 10.13 -8.93
CA ARG A 122 -9.73 8.76 -9.02
C ARG A 122 -9.51 8.16 -10.41
N ASN A 123 -9.86 8.88 -11.46
CA ASN A 123 -9.73 8.42 -12.85
C ASN A 123 -8.25 8.22 -13.24
N SER A 124 -7.36 9.09 -12.77
CA SER A 124 -5.92 8.93 -12.96
C SER A 124 -5.40 7.63 -12.30
N ILE A 125 -5.89 7.29 -11.11
CA ILE A 125 -5.55 6.03 -10.43
C ILE A 125 -6.10 4.84 -11.22
N ILE A 126 -7.36 4.87 -11.64
CA ILE A 126 -7.99 3.78 -12.41
C ILE A 126 -7.25 3.54 -13.73
N SER A 127 -6.87 4.59 -14.43
CA SER A 127 -6.07 4.49 -15.66
C SER A 127 -4.73 3.78 -15.39
N GLY A 128 -4.05 4.14 -14.30
CA GLY A 128 -2.78 3.53 -13.92
C GLY A 128 -2.89 2.05 -13.55
N LEU A 129 -4.05 1.59 -13.05
CA LEU A 129 -4.30 0.17 -12.72
C LEU A 129 -4.20 -0.78 -13.93
N GLN A 130 -4.23 -0.28 -15.14
CA GLN A 130 -4.09 -1.10 -16.34
C GLN A 130 -2.64 -1.57 -16.60
N SER A 131 -1.66 -1.06 -15.85
CA SER A 131 -0.26 -1.46 -16.00
C SER A 131 -0.05 -2.93 -15.62
N MET A 132 0.12 -3.78 -16.63
CA MET A 132 0.42 -5.21 -16.44
C MET A 132 1.76 -5.44 -15.75
N GLU A 133 2.70 -4.53 -15.94
CA GLU A 133 4.04 -4.61 -15.36
C GLU A 133 4.02 -4.35 -13.87
N VAL A 134 3.31 -3.30 -13.42
CA VAL A 134 3.18 -3.04 -11.99
C VAL A 134 2.42 -4.17 -11.32
N LYS A 135 1.36 -4.70 -11.94
CA LYS A 135 0.66 -5.91 -11.47
C LYS A 135 1.62 -7.09 -11.29
N ALA A 136 2.48 -7.35 -12.28
CA ALA A 136 3.46 -8.43 -12.21
C ALA A 136 4.49 -8.23 -11.09
N ILE A 137 4.92 -6.99 -10.83
CA ILE A 137 5.84 -6.68 -9.72
C ILE A 137 5.17 -7.00 -8.38
N TYR A 138 3.93 -6.56 -8.15
CA TYR A 138 3.18 -6.85 -6.92
C TYR A 138 2.95 -8.35 -6.73
N LYS A 139 2.58 -9.07 -7.80
CA LYS A 139 2.43 -10.53 -7.76
C LYS A 139 3.72 -11.23 -7.36
N ASN A 140 4.86 -10.85 -7.98
CA ASN A 140 6.16 -11.39 -7.62
C ASN A 140 6.56 -11.03 -6.18
N PHE A 141 6.23 -9.82 -5.71
CA PHE A 141 6.45 -9.41 -4.33
C PHE A 141 5.77 -10.36 -3.36
N TYR A 142 4.47 -10.57 -3.49
CA TYR A 142 3.71 -11.44 -2.61
C TYR A 142 4.20 -12.90 -2.67
N ALA A 143 4.48 -13.42 -3.86
CA ALA A 143 5.02 -14.77 -4.01
C ALA A 143 6.37 -14.96 -3.31
N LYS A 144 7.22 -13.91 -3.29
CA LYS A 144 8.56 -13.98 -2.69
C LYS A 144 8.58 -13.80 -1.18
N ILE A 145 7.63 -13.09 -0.59
CA ILE A 145 7.57 -12.88 0.87
C ILE A 145 6.78 -13.98 1.59
N THR A 146 6.12 -14.86 0.84
CA THR A 146 5.32 -15.95 1.39
C THR A 146 6.21 -17.08 1.90
N GLN A 147 5.96 -17.54 3.13
CA GLN A 147 6.65 -18.66 3.75
C GLN A 147 5.62 -19.59 4.41
N ARG A 148 5.72 -20.90 4.14
CA ARG A 148 4.77 -21.91 4.67
C ARG A 148 4.75 -22.04 6.20
N THR A 149 5.84 -21.70 6.87
CA THR A 149 6.01 -21.95 8.31
C THR A 149 5.76 -20.76 9.20
N ARG A 150 5.24 -19.66 8.66
CA ARG A 150 5.02 -18.43 9.44
C ARG A 150 3.83 -18.57 10.37
N ARG A 151 4.05 -18.28 11.67
CA ARG A 151 3.01 -18.39 12.71
C ARG A 151 2.13 -17.15 12.83
N THR A 152 2.59 -15.99 12.36
CA THR A 152 1.89 -14.71 12.44
C THR A 152 1.52 -14.22 11.05
N PRO A 153 0.35 -13.58 10.88
CA PRO A 153 0.00 -12.95 9.62
C PRO A 153 1.03 -11.88 9.23
N ILE A 154 1.32 -11.77 7.94
CA ILE A 154 2.10 -10.65 7.41
C ILE A 154 1.18 -9.44 7.33
N SER A 155 1.58 -8.31 7.93
CA SER A 155 0.80 -7.07 7.82
C SER A 155 1.36 -6.18 6.72
N ILE A 156 0.50 -5.81 5.79
CA ILE A 156 0.80 -4.88 4.70
C ILE A 156 0.03 -3.59 4.99
N PHE A 157 0.74 -2.56 5.37
CA PHE A 157 0.22 -1.20 5.47
C PHE A 157 0.45 -0.49 4.16
N THR A 158 -0.52 0.28 3.69
CA THR A 158 -0.31 1.09 2.49
C THR A 158 -1.01 2.44 2.60
N THR A 159 -0.37 3.46 2.06
CA THR A 159 -0.96 4.78 1.86
C THR A 159 -1.63 4.90 0.49
N ASN A 160 -1.49 3.87 -0.36
CA ASN A 160 -1.97 3.89 -1.73
C ASN A 160 -3.46 3.61 -1.82
N TYR A 161 -4.15 4.36 -2.65
CA TYR A 161 -5.58 4.19 -2.93
C TYR A 161 -5.88 3.11 -3.96
N ASP A 162 -4.86 2.71 -4.74
CA ASP A 162 -4.96 1.73 -5.81
C ASP A 162 -5.26 0.30 -5.29
N LEU A 163 -5.48 -0.63 -6.20
CA LEU A 163 -5.86 -2.01 -5.89
C LEU A 163 -4.78 -3.03 -6.28
N PHE A 164 -3.54 -2.61 -6.51
CA PHE A 164 -2.48 -3.56 -6.90
C PHE A 164 -2.21 -4.63 -5.85
N ASN A 165 -2.35 -4.30 -4.55
CA ASN A 165 -2.21 -5.28 -3.48
C ASN A 165 -3.32 -6.34 -3.54
N GLU A 166 -4.58 -5.89 -3.63
CA GLU A 166 -5.75 -6.76 -3.70
C GLU A 166 -5.69 -7.64 -4.94
N MET A 167 -5.44 -7.05 -6.11
CA MET A 167 -5.33 -7.79 -7.38
C MET A 167 -4.25 -8.87 -7.33
N ALA A 168 -3.09 -8.57 -6.75
CA ALA A 168 -2.01 -9.54 -6.63
C ALA A 168 -2.35 -10.69 -5.68
N LEU A 169 -2.98 -10.38 -4.53
CA LEU A 169 -3.42 -11.38 -3.56
C LEU A 169 -4.52 -12.28 -4.13
N ASP A 170 -5.49 -11.70 -4.82
CA ASP A 170 -6.59 -12.42 -5.47
C ASP A 170 -6.07 -13.35 -6.58
N GLU A 171 -5.17 -12.87 -7.45
CA GLU A 171 -4.58 -13.68 -8.52
C GLU A 171 -3.74 -14.85 -7.98
N LEU A 172 -3.09 -14.66 -6.82
CA LEU A 172 -2.31 -15.73 -6.17
C LEU A 172 -3.19 -16.65 -5.31
N GLY A 173 -4.47 -16.32 -5.11
CA GLY A 173 -5.34 -17.07 -4.22
C GLY A 173 -4.93 -17.00 -2.74
N PHE A 174 -4.17 -15.98 -2.34
CA PHE A 174 -3.74 -15.83 -0.96
C PHE A 174 -4.85 -15.24 -0.10
N PRO A 175 -5.24 -15.90 1.00
CA PRO A 175 -6.22 -15.37 1.92
C PRO A 175 -5.69 -14.12 2.62
N TYR A 176 -6.52 -13.08 2.65
CA TYR A 176 -6.19 -11.84 3.35
C TYR A 176 -7.41 -11.20 4.00
N ASN A 177 -7.14 -10.33 4.94
CA ASN A 177 -8.13 -9.50 5.62
C ASN A 177 -7.83 -8.03 5.34
N ASN A 178 -8.77 -7.34 4.74
CA ASN A 178 -8.66 -5.90 4.42
C ASN A 178 -9.57 -5.01 5.28
N GLY A 179 -10.08 -5.54 6.40
CA GLY A 179 -10.95 -4.80 7.31
C GLY A 179 -12.44 -4.87 6.95
N PHE A 180 -12.83 -5.61 5.92
CA PHE A 180 -14.23 -5.76 5.51
C PHE A 180 -14.76 -7.15 5.80
N THR A 181 -16.00 -7.22 6.28
CA THR A 181 -16.74 -8.45 6.54
C THR A 181 -17.97 -8.55 5.65
N GLY A 182 -18.43 -9.76 5.44
CA GLY A 182 -19.52 -10.09 4.51
C GLY A 182 -18.99 -10.58 3.17
N THR A 183 -19.81 -11.40 2.47
CA THR A 183 -19.43 -12.00 1.18
C THR A 183 -19.99 -11.21 0.01
N TYR A 184 -21.29 -10.89 0.07
CA TYR A 184 -22.00 -10.21 -1.01
C TYR A 184 -22.01 -8.68 -0.83
N ARG A 185 -22.23 -8.23 0.41
CA ARG A 185 -22.12 -6.82 0.80
C ARG A 185 -21.04 -6.72 1.85
N ARG A 186 -19.92 -6.10 1.50
CA ARG A 186 -18.77 -6.02 2.36
C ARG A 186 -18.74 -4.68 3.07
N LYS A 187 -18.88 -4.73 4.39
CA LYS A 187 -18.90 -3.57 5.29
C LYS A 187 -17.63 -3.52 6.11
N PHE A 188 -17.09 -2.33 6.30
CA PHE A 188 -15.94 -2.12 7.17
C PHE A 188 -16.24 -2.53 8.62
N SER A 189 -15.36 -3.36 9.15
CA SER A 189 -15.42 -3.87 10.52
C SER A 189 -13.99 -4.04 11.05
N PRO A 190 -13.47 -3.06 11.82
CA PRO A 190 -12.08 -3.10 12.27
C PRO A 190 -11.77 -4.31 13.16
N SER A 191 -12.76 -4.89 13.83
CA SER A 191 -12.60 -6.12 14.62
C SER A 191 -12.18 -7.31 13.78
N SER A 192 -12.44 -7.30 12.45
CA SER A 192 -12.03 -8.37 11.55
C SER A 192 -10.52 -8.59 11.53
N TYR A 193 -9.72 -7.54 11.75
CA TYR A 193 -8.25 -7.66 11.85
C TYR A 193 -7.78 -8.55 13.01
N ASN A 194 -8.68 -8.93 13.92
CA ASN A 194 -8.41 -9.90 14.97
C ASN A 194 -8.83 -11.34 14.59
N TYR A 195 -9.43 -11.54 13.40
CA TYR A 195 -9.83 -12.86 12.93
C TYR A 195 -8.64 -13.56 12.28
N MET A 196 -8.70 -14.88 12.30
CA MET A 196 -7.68 -15.75 11.72
C MET A 196 -8.37 -16.84 10.92
N TYR A 197 -7.73 -17.26 9.84
CA TYR A 197 -8.15 -18.43 9.09
C TYR A 197 -7.45 -19.66 9.65
N VAL A 198 -8.18 -20.74 9.81
CA VAL A 198 -7.69 -22.04 10.26
C VAL A 198 -8.03 -23.09 9.22
N ASP A 199 -7.10 -24.01 8.99
CA ASP A 199 -7.37 -25.20 8.23
C ASP A 199 -8.15 -26.20 9.08
N ASN A 200 -9.28 -26.70 8.57
CA ASN A 200 -10.12 -27.65 9.28
C ASN A 200 -9.75 -29.12 9.02
N MET A 201 -8.72 -29.38 8.23
CA MET A 201 -8.33 -30.74 7.82
C MET A 201 -7.89 -31.64 8.99
N ASN A 202 -7.52 -31.06 10.14
CA ASN A 202 -7.02 -31.79 11.31
C ASN A 202 -8.00 -31.80 12.52
N LEU A 203 -9.29 -31.66 12.28
CA LEU A 203 -10.32 -31.65 13.33
C LEU A 203 -10.32 -32.91 14.25
N SER A 204 -9.76 -34.05 13.76
CA SER A 204 -9.70 -35.30 14.54
C SER A 204 -8.77 -35.26 15.76
N ARG A 205 -7.98 -34.19 15.94
CA ARG A 205 -7.02 -34.06 17.05
C ARG A 205 -7.32 -32.88 17.97
N ASP A 206 -8.44 -32.18 17.82
CA ASP A 206 -8.75 -30.92 18.51
C ASP A 206 -7.64 -29.85 18.36
N VAL A 207 -6.79 -29.95 17.32
CA VAL A 207 -5.71 -29.02 17.04
C VAL A 207 -6.10 -28.20 15.83
N TRP A 208 -6.29 -26.91 16.04
CA TRP A 208 -6.56 -25.94 15.01
C TRP A 208 -5.23 -25.45 14.45
N GLU A 209 -4.93 -25.80 13.20
CA GLU A 209 -3.76 -25.25 12.50
C GLU A 209 -4.16 -23.99 11.74
N ARG A 210 -3.39 -22.95 11.96
CA ARG A 210 -3.57 -21.70 11.22
C ARG A 210 -3.08 -21.88 9.79
N LEU A 211 -3.74 -21.22 8.85
CA LEU A 211 -3.18 -21.11 7.52
C LEU A 211 -1.79 -20.47 7.60
N SER A 212 -0.83 -21.12 6.96
CA SER A 212 0.57 -20.71 6.96
C SER A 212 0.80 -19.38 6.22
N THR A 213 -0.05 -19.09 5.23
CA THR A 213 0.00 -17.89 4.41
C THR A 213 -1.28 -17.10 4.64
N PHE A 214 -1.18 -15.99 5.35
CA PHE A 214 -2.29 -15.10 5.62
C PHE A 214 -1.80 -13.66 5.76
N PHE A 215 -2.51 -12.72 5.13
CA PHE A 215 -2.14 -11.31 5.13
C PHE A 215 -3.20 -10.45 5.82
N ASN A 216 -2.75 -9.39 6.49
CA ASN A 216 -3.59 -8.25 6.86
C ASN A 216 -3.22 -7.08 5.94
N LEU A 217 -4.14 -6.68 5.07
CA LEU A 217 -3.98 -5.51 4.21
C LEU A 217 -4.68 -4.31 4.85
N VAL A 218 -3.92 -3.29 5.21
CA VAL A 218 -4.40 -2.12 5.94
C VAL A 218 -4.17 -0.87 5.09
N LYS A 219 -5.21 -0.37 4.44
CA LYS A 219 -5.17 0.83 3.58
C LYS A 219 -5.44 2.07 4.40
N ILE A 220 -4.36 2.69 4.89
CA ILE A 220 -4.41 3.75 5.91
C ILE A 220 -5.14 5.01 5.41
N HIS A 221 -5.03 5.32 4.14
CA HIS A 221 -5.64 6.53 3.53
C HIS A 221 -6.95 6.27 2.78
N GLY A 222 -7.46 5.04 2.81
CA GLY A 222 -8.65 4.66 2.06
C GLY A 222 -8.35 3.96 0.74
N SER A 223 -9.36 3.85 -0.13
CA SER A 223 -9.28 3.13 -1.39
C SER A 223 -10.27 3.67 -2.41
N ILE A 224 -9.95 3.53 -3.68
CA ILE A 224 -10.88 3.80 -4.78
C ILE A 224 -12.09 2.85 -4.80
N SER A 225 -12.03 1.73 -4.06
CA SER A 225 -13.13 0.77 -3.89
C SER A 225 -14.00 1.02 -2.67
N TRP A 226 -13.69 2.02 -1.84
CA TRP A 226 -14.43 2.29 -0.60
C TRP A 226 -15.42 3.43 -0.78
N VAL A 227 -16.66 3.20 -0.41
CA VAL A 227 -17.75 4.17 -0.51
C VAL A 227 -18.37 4.39 0.86
N ARG A 228 -18.56 5.66 1.24
CA ARG A 228 -19.32 6.03 2.44
C ARG A 228 -20.80 6.13 2.08
N LYS A 229 -21.63 5.38 2.80
CA LYS A 229 -23.09 5.47 2.73
C LYS A 229 -23.68 5.23 4.11
N ASP A 230 -24.62 6.08 4.52
CA ASP A 230 -25.34 5.97 5.81
C ASP A 230 -24.38 5.84 7.01
N GLU A 231 -23.39 6.74 7.11
CA GLU A 231 -22.31 6.74 8.12
C GLU A 231 -21.46 5.45 8.19
N GLN A 232 -21.56 4.62 7.19
CA GLN A 232 -20.83 3.35 7.09
C GLN A 232 -19.95 3.31 5.88
N VAL A 233 -18.88 2.53 5.94
CA VAL A 233 -17.97 2.32 4.81
C VAL A 233 -18.20 0.94 4.23
N TRP A 234 -18.39 0.92 2.92
CA TRP A 234 -18.65 -0.27 2.13
C TRP A 234 -17.57 -0.43 1.09
N GLU A 235 -17.15 -1.67 0.87
CA GLU A 235 -16.27 -2.02 -0.25
C GLU A 235 -17.13 -2.43 -1.45
N ARG A 236 -16.81 -1.88 -2.61
CA ARG A 236 -17.47 -2.16 -3.88
C ARG A 236 -16.44 -2.35 -4.98
N ASP A 237 -16.86 -3.04 -6.01
CA ASP A 237 -16.12 -3.02 -7.27
C ASP A 237 -15.98 -1.57 -7.77
N TYR A 238 -14.74 -1.15 -8.00
CA TYR A 238 -14.44 0.22 -8.41
C TYR A 238 -15.10 0.61 -9.74
N GLU A 239 -15.35 -0.35 -10.65
CA GLU A 239 -16.07 -0.12 -11.90
C GLU A 239 -17.56 0.16 -11.69
N SER A 240 -18.13 -0.35 -10.59
CA SER A 240 -19.55 -0.13 -10.23
C SER A 240 -19.80 1.17 -9.48
N ILE A 241 -18.78 1.92 -9.10
CA ILE A 241 -18.89 3.15 -8.33
C ILE A 241 -19.20 4.32 -9.27
N SER A 242 -20.36 4.97 -9.04
CA SER A 242 -20.81 6.13 -9.79
C SER A 242 -20.14 7.43 -9.31
N GLU A 243 -20.29 8.50 -10.09
CA GLU A 243 -19.80 9.83 -9.71
C GLU A 243 -20.51 10.43 -8.49
N ASP A 244 -21.71 9.95 -8.16
CA ASP A 244 -22.48 10.43 -7.00
C ASP A 244 -22.10 9.71 -5.71
N ASP A 245 -21.36 8.62 -5.79
CA ASP A 245 -20.87 7.91 -4.62
C ASP A 245 -19.74 8.68 -3.92
N THR A 246 -19.78 8.74 -2.59
CA THR A 246 -18.72 9.35 -1.79
C THR A 246 -17.55 8.38 -1.63
N VAL A 247 -16.62 8.41 -2.57
CA VAL A 247 -15.43 7.56 -2.54
C VAL A 247 -14.47 8.02 -1.45
N MET A 248 -13.94 7.06 -0.69
CA MET A 248 -13.04 7.29 0.43
C MET A 248 -11.59 7.38 -0.05
N ILE A 249 -11.28 8.44 -0.77
CA ILE A 249 -9.92 8.80 -1.16
C ILE A 249 -9.56 10.01 -0.33
N TYR A 250 -8.50 9.89 0.46
CA TYR A 250 -7.95 10.92 1.31
C TYR A 250 -8.85 11.41 2.46
N PRO A 251 -8.37 11.39 3.71
CA PRO A 251 -9.04 12.05 4.82
C PRO A 251 -9.02 13.56 4.60
N THR A 252 -10.20 14.18 4.62
CA THR A 252 -10.38 15.63 4.44
C THR A 252 -9.69 16.46 5.53
N PRO A 253 -9.49 17.79 5.33
CA PRO A 253 -8.56 18.70 6.01
C PRO A 253 -8.78 18.97 7.48
N LEU A 254 -9.87 18.55 8.02
CA LEU A 254 -9.98 18.47 9.46
C LEU A 254 -9.28 17.21 9.96
N LYS A 255 -7.96 17.10 9.63
CA LYS A 255 -7.12 15.95 10.02
C LYS A 255 -7.41 15.49 11.45
N ASP A 256 -7.61 16.42 12.38
CA ASP A 256 -7.91 16.07 13.77
C ASP A 256 -9.34 15.50 13.97
N ARG A 257 -10.32 15.87 13.15
CA ARG A 257 -11.68 15.32 13.27
C ARG A 257 -11.89 14.08 12.42
N THR A 258 -11.30 14.00 11.22
CA THR A 258 -11.48 12.85 10.33
C THR A 258 -10.55 11.69 10.66
N THR A 259 -9.36 11.94 11.21
CA THR A 259 -8.51 10.88 11.79
C THR A 259 -9.13 10.30 13.07
N LEU A 260 -10.06 11.01 13.71
CA LEU A 260 -10.85 10.51 14.83
C LEU A 260 -12.11 9.73 14.37
N MET A 261 -12.41 9.69 13.07
CA MET A 261 -13.59 9.00 12.54
C MET A 261 -13.22 7.66 11.88
N THR A 262 -14.10 6.68 12.04
CA THR A 262 -14.04 5.40 11.31
C THR A 262 -14.08 5.68 9.79
N PRO A 263 -13.24 5.03 8.96
CA PRO A 263 -12.32 3.93 9.27
C PRO A 263 -10.90 4.36 9.69
N TYR A 264 -10.51 5.60 9.50
CA TYR A 264 -9.11 6.04 9.61
C TYR A 264 -8.52 5.84 11.00
N SER A 265 -9.22 6.28 12.05
CA SER A 265 -8.77 6.09 13.44
C SER A 265 -8.57 4.62 13.79
N ASP A 266 -9.43 3.75 13.26
CA ASP A 266 -9.33 2.31 13.49
C ASP A 266 -8.11 1.72 12.77
N LEU A 267 -7.85 2.17 11.53
CA LEU A 267 -6.71 1.71 10.73
C LEU A 267 -5.37 2.17 11.33
N PHE A 268 -5.27 3.42 11.82
CA PHE A 268 -4.11 3.90 12.55
C PHE A 268 -3.87 3.08 13.82
N ARG A 269 -4.93 2.77 14.58
CA ARG A 269 -4.84 1.93 15.78
C ARG A 269 -4.41 0.50 15.44
N VAL A 270 -4.88 -0.07 14.34
CA VAL A 270 -4.42 -1.39 13.86
C VAL A 270 -2.93 -1.35 13.56
N MET A 271 -2.45 -0.31 12.85
CA MET A 271 -1.02 -0.14 12.56
C MET A 271 -0.20 -0.03 13.85
N GLU A 272 -0.59 0.86 14.77
CA GLU A 272 0.09 1.06 16.04
C GLU A 272 0.18 -0.25 16.83
N ASN A 273 -0.94 -0.96 17.00
CA ASN A 273 -0.98 -2.21 17.73
C ASN A 273 -0.11 -3.32 17.11
N ARG A 274 0.03 -3.34 15.79
CA ARG A 274 0.88 -4.33 15.11
C ARG A 274 2.37 -4.00 15.25
N LEU A 275 2.74 -2.74 15.13
CA LEU A 275 4.15 -2.33 15.20
C LEU A 275 4.76 -2.44 16.61
N VAL A 276 3.97 -2.32 17.67
CA VAL A 276 4.47 -2.46 19.06
C VAL A 276 4.59 -3.92 19.53
N GLN A 277 4.33 -4.91 18.67
CA GLN A 277 4.54 -6.30 19.01
C GLN A 277 6.04 -6.61 19.14
N LYS A 278 6.39 -7.48 20.13
CA LYS A 278 7.77 -7.93 20.32
C LYS A 278 8.30 -8.63 19.06
N ASN A 279 9.60 -8.54 18.82
CA ASN A 279 10.27 -9.13 17.65
C ASN A 279 9.56 -8.70 16.35
N GLY A 280 9.28 -7.42 16.24
CA GLY A 280 8.68 -6.81 15.07
C GLY A 280 9.70 -6.18 14.14
N VAL A 281 9.39 -6.22 12.86
CA VAL A 281 10.09 -5.43 11.83
C VAL A 281 9.08 -4.73 10.93
N LEU A 282 9.40 -3.51 10.57
CA LEU A 282 8.71 -2.78 9.51
C LEU A 282 9.69 -2.55 8.35
N ILE A 283 9.35 -3.08 7.17
CA ILE A 283 10.07 -2.82 5.92
C ILE A 283 9.28 -1.78 5.14
N VAL A 284 9.92 -0.66 4.84
CA VAL A 284 9.30 0.48 4.16
C VAL A 284 9.81 0.57 2.73
N MET A 285 8.89 0.64 1.77
CA MET A 285 9.19 0.73 0.35
C MET A 285 8.28 1.77 -0.31
N GLY A 286 8.85 2.63 -1.17
CA GLY A 286 8.10 3.61 -1.94
C GLY A 286 7.39 4.71 -1.12
N TYR A 287 7.72 4.87 0.15
CA TYR A 287 7.15 5.88 1.05
C TYR A 287 8.19 6.95 1.40
N SER A 288 7.82 8.21 1.24
CA SER A 288 8.73 9.36 1.36
C SER A 288 8.86 9.93 2.77
N PHE A 289 8.14 9.39 3.75
CA PHE A 289 8.01 9.96 5.10
C PHE A 289 7.43 11.38 5.10
N GLY A 290 6.45 11.62 4.23
CA GLY A 290 5.74 12.90 4.13
C GLY A 290 4.55 13.07 5.07
N ASP A 291 4.05 12.01 5.71
CA ASP A 291 2.91 12.04 6.62
C ASP A 291 3.34 11.94 8.08
N ASP A 292 3.13 13.02 8.83
CA ASP A 292 3.56 13.14 10.23
C ASP A 292 2.85 12.16 11.17
N HIS A 293 1.59 11.77 10.88
CA HIS A 293 0.85 10.82 11.71
C HIS A 293 1.45 9.42 11.60
N ILE A 294 1.73 8.98 10.37
CA ILE A 294 2.37 7.69 10.12
C ILE A 294 3.79 7.69 10.69
N ASN A 295 4.54 8.75 10.45
CA ASN A 295 5.90 8.90 10.98
C ASN A 295 5.92 8.77 12.50
N ARG A 296 4.98 9.40 13.21
CA ARG A 296 4.86 9.31 14.66
C ARG A 296 4.58 7.88 15.13
N ILE A 297 3.71 7.14 14.45
CA ILE A 297 3.44 5.74 14.79
C ILE A 297 4.69 4.89 14.61
N ILE A 298 5.42 5.07 13.51
CA ILE A 298 6.66 4.35 13.23
C ILE A 298 7.72 4.65 14.29
N LEU A 299 7.90 5.92 14.62
CA LEU A 299 8.89 6.34 15.63
C LEU A 299 8.51 5.87 17.04
N ASN A 300 7.22 5.87 17.39
CA ASN A 300 6.74 5.32 18.66
C ASN A 300 7.02 3.82 18.78
N ALA A 301 7.01 3.06 17.68
CA ALA A 301 7.35 1.64 17.70
C ALA A 301 8.81 1.38 18.11
N LEU A 302 9.72 2.33 17.93
CA LEU A 302 11.08 2.26 18.43
C LEU A 302 11.18 2.26 19.97
N ALA A 303 10.10 2.57 20.70
CA ALA A 303 10.03 2.36 22.14
C ALA A 303 10.11 0.86 22.51
N VAL A 304 9.81 -0.04 21.59
CA VAL A 304 9.97 -1.49 21.76
C VAL A 304 11.42 -1.87 21.41
N PRO A 305 12.24 -2.36 22.35
CA PRO A 305 13.67 -2.60 22.11
C PRO A 305 13.97 -3.62 21.00
N SER A 306 13.05 -4.57 20.75
CA SER A 306 13.20 -5.61 19.73
C SER A 306 12.61 -5.22 18.36
N PHE A 307 12.09 -4.01 18.21
CA PHE A 307 11.58 -3.50 16.93
C PHE A 307 12.71 -3.05 16.02
N ARG A 308 12.60 -3.36 14.74
CA ARG A 308 13.54 -2.92 13.68
C ARG A 308 12.80 -2.17 12.59
N LEU A 309 13.41 -1.13 12.06
CA LEU A 309 12.93 -0.36 10.92
C LEU A 309 13.91 -0.50 9.76
N VAL A 310 13.46 -1.03 8.64
CA VAL A 310 14.25 -1.16 7.40
C VAL A 310 13.59 -0.30 6.32
N VAL A 311 14.32 0.66 5.79
CA VAL A 311 13.81 1.64 4.81
C VAL A 311 14.56 1.53 3.50
N PHE A 312 13.87 1.20 2.43
CA PHE A 312 14.37 1.33 1.08
C PHE A 312 13.97 2.69 0.53
N GLY A 313 14.92 3.63 0.45
CA GLY A 313 14.59 4.96 -0.02
C GLY A 313 15.73 5.98 0.09
N GLN A 314 15.45 7.13 -0.53
CA GLN A 314 16.33 8.28 -0.50
C GLN A 314 15.49 9.55 -0.59
N SER A 315 15.45 10.34 0.49
CA SER A 315 14.79 11.65 0.52
C SER A 315 15.27 12.44 1.73
N LYS A 316 15.04 13.75 1.74
CA LYS A 316 15.38 14.62 2.88
C LYS A 316 14.73 14.17 4.20
N ASN A 317 13.54 13.55 4.16
CA ASN A 317 12.90 13.05 5.36
C ASN A 317 13.51 11.72 5.82
N ILE A 318 13.98 10.89 4.89
CA ILE A 318 14.72 9.66 5.21
C ILE A 318 16.10 10.00 5.80
N ASP A 319 16.76 11.06 5.33
CA ASP A 319 18.01 11.53 5.92
C ASP A 319 17.84 11.91 7.41
N LYS A 320 16.69 12.47 7.80
CA LYS A 320 16.35 12.74 9.21
C LYS A 320 16.28 11.44 10.06
N LEU A 321 15.90 10.30 9.48
CA LEU A 321 15.93 9.01 10.20
C LEU A 321 17.36 8.55 10.47
N ILE A 322 18.27 8.75 9.52
CA ILE A 322 19.69 8.48 9.68
C ILE A 322 20.25 9.35 10.83
N ASP A 323 19.83 10.61 10.90
CA ASP A 323 20.25 11.56 11.93
C ASP A 323 19.82 11.18 13.36
N LEU A 324 18.77 10.35 13.53
CA LEU A 324 18.38 9.81 14.84
C LEU A 324 19.48 8.93 15.46
N ASN A 325 20.38 8.39 14.65
CA ASN A 325 21.50 7.55 15.07
C ASN A 325 21.10 6.33 15.92
N ASP A 326 20.01 5.70 15.59
CA ASP A 326 19.54 4.46 16.22
C ASP A 326 19.93 3.27 15.35
N SER A 327 20.72 2.34 15.88
CA SER A 327 21.20 1.16 15.14
C SER A 327 20.09 0.19 14.70
N ARG A 328 18.89 0.33 15.23
CA ARG A 328 17.70 -0.44 14.82
C ARG A 328 17.04 0.11 13.55
N ILE A 329 17.47 1.29 13.12
CA ILE A 329 17.04 1.92 11.86
C ILE A 329 18.09 1.61 10.80
N THR A 330 17.65 0.87 9.78
CA THR A 330 18.46 0.58 8.59
C THR A 330 17.89 1.33 7.40
N VAL A 331 18.74 2.08 6.69
CA VAL A 331 18.36 2.74 5.44
C VAL A 331 19.21 2.19 4.29
N ILE A 332 18.57 1.83 3.19
CA ILE A 332 19.20 1.19 2.04
C ILE A 332 18.88 1.98 0.78
N ASN A 333 19.91 2.39 0.07
CA ASN A 333 19.79 3.04 -1.24
C ASN A 333 21.02 2.77 -2.12
N SER A 334 20.96 3.17 -3.37
CA SER A 334 22.09 3.14 -4.29
C SER A 334 21.92 4.14 -5.43
N GLU A 335 23.01 4.48 -6.11
CA GLU A 335 22.98 5.27 -7.34
C GLU A 335 22.11 4.61 -8.43
N ASN A 336 22.11 3.28 -8.50
CA ASN A 336 21.30 2.48 -9.43
C ASN A 336 19.89 2.19 -8.91
N LYS A 337 19.43 2.98 -7.92
CA LYS A 337 18.04 2.97 -7.44
C LYS A 337 17.58 1.59 -6.95
N ILE A 338 18.44 0.87 -6.21
CA ILE A 338 18.08 -0.43 -5.59
C ILE A 338 16.81 -0.31 -4.73
N HIS A 339 16.51 0.89 -4.23
CA HIS A 339 15.32 1.21 -3.45
C HIS A 339 14.03 1.35 -4.26
N TYR A 340 14.07 1.21 -5.58
CA TYR A 340 12.84 1.15 -6.40
C TYR A 340 12.20 -0.22 -6.23
N PHE A 341 10.87 -0.24 -6.13
CA PHE A 341 10.11 -1.44 -5.80
C PHE A 341 10.43 -2.62 -6.72
N LYS A 342 10.46 -2.39 -8.05
CA LYS A 342 10.88 -3.41 -9.03
C LYS A 342 12.25 -4.01 -8.67
N ASN A 343 13.23 -3.17 -8.38
CA ASN A 343 14.59 -3.61 -8.10
C ASN A 343 14.67 -4.38 -6.78
N ILE A 344 13.92 -3.97 -5.75
CA ILE A 344 13.80 -4.72 -4.50
C ILE A 344 13.25 -6.11 -4.78
N VAL A 345 12.13 -6.18 -5.53
CA VAL A 345 11.45 -7.45 -5.83
C VAL A 345 12.33 -8.36 -6.69
N GLU A 346 12.97 -7.85 -7.72
CA GLU A 346 13.75 -8.65 -8.66
C GLU A 346 15.10 -9.08 -8.07
N PHE A 347 15.78 -8.20 -7.37
CA PHE A 347 17.19 -8.41 -7.03
C PHE A 347 17.47 -8.61 -5.56
N VAL A 348 16.65 -8.11 -4.65
CA VAL A 348 16.90 -8.16 -3.19
C VAL A 348 16.12 -9.27 -2.51
N LEU A 349 14.83 -9.40 -2.82
CA LEU A 349 14.01 -10.45 -2.24
C LEU A 349 14.46 -11.85 -2.67
N PRO A 350 14.33 -12.87 -1.79
CA PRO A 350 14.70 -14.24 -2.11
C PRO A 350 13.94 -14.77 -3.34
N ALA A 351 14.41 -15.86 -3.90
CA ALA A 351 13.68 -16.58 -4.95
C ALA A 351 12.34 -17.11 -4.39
N ILE A 352 11.37 -17.28 -5.27
CA ILE A 352 10.08 -17.88 -4.90
C ILE A 352 10.36 -19.32 -4.47
N HIS A 353 9.79 -19.73 -3.33
CA HIS A 353 9.96 -21.10 -2.85
C HIS A 353 9.30 -22.09 -3.84
N PRO A 354 9.95 -23.23 -4.15
CA PRO A 354 9.41 -24.22 -5.12
C PRO A 354 7.97 -24.63 -4.78
N ASP A 355 7.68 -24.82 -3.52
CA ASP A 355 6.34 -25.22 -3.07
C ASP A 355 5.24 -24.18 -3.40
N VAL A 356 5.57 -22.88 -3.36
CA VAL A 356 4.67 -21.83 -3.79
C VAL A 356 4.42 -21.89 -5.29
N ILE A 357 5.45 -22.26 -6.06
CA ILE A 357 5.32 -22.45 -7.50
C ILE A 357 4.39 -23.62 -7.79
N GLU A 358 4.55 -24.76 -7.10
CA GLU A 358 3.71 -25.95 -7.31
C GLU A 358 2.25 -25.71 -6.90
N GLU A 359 2.03 -25.00 -5.79
CA GLU A 359 0.68 -24.74 -5.28
C GLU A 359 -0.14 -23.79 -6.18
N PHE A 360 0.52 -22.83 -6.83
CA PHE A 360 -0.17 -21.76 -7.58
C PHE A 360 0.03 -21.79 -9.11
N GLN A 361 1.00 -22.56 -9.64
CA GLN A 361 1.23 -22.61 -11.10
C GLN A 361 0.42 -23.68 -11.83
N ILE A 362 0.06 -24.78 -11.21
CA ILE A 362 -0.63 -25.87 -11.90
C ILE A 362 -1.67 -26.43 -10.95
N HIS A 363 -2.88 -25.95 -11.07
CA HIS A 363 -3.98 -26.80 -10.64
C HIS A 363 -3.99 -28.00 -11.61
N PRO A 364 -3.69 -29.24 -11.17
CA PRO A 364 -3.72 -30.42 -12.02
C PRO A 364 -5.06 -30.56 -12.75
N SER A 365 -6.13 -29.98 -12.18
CA SER A 365 -7.44 -29.85 -12.80
C SER A 365 -7.45 -29.08 -14.11
N ASN A 366 -6.58 -28.06 -14.30
CA ASN A 366 -6.58 -27.30 -15.57
C ASN A 366 -6.01 -28.12 -16.76
N GLU A 367 -5.03 -28.99 -16.51
CA GLU A 367 -4.57 -29.93 -17.55
C GLU A 367 -5.58 -31.04 -17.80
N LEU A 368 -6.23 -31.55 -16.76
CA LEU A 368 -7.29 -32.54 -16.87
C LEU A 368 -8.51 -31.97 -17.61
N ILE A 369 -8.92 -30.74 -17.30
CA ILE A 369 -10.01 -30.05 -17.99
C ILE A 369 -9.65 -29.83 -19.47
N LYS A 370 -8.45 -29.37 -19.78
CA LYS A 370 -7.99 -29.21 -21.18
C LYS A 370 -7.97 -30.53 -21.94
N LYS A 371 -7.53 -31.62 -21.29
CA LYS A 371 -7.57 -32.97 -21.90
C LYS A 371 -9.01 -33.43 -22.14
N PHE A 372 -9.89 -33.23 -21.16
CA PHE A 372 -11.30 -33.59 -21.26
C PHE A 372 -12.01 -32.78 -22.35
N GLU A 373 -11.76 -31.46 -22.43
CA GLU A 373 -12.30 -30.62 -23.51
C GLU A 373 -11.76 -30.97 -24.89
N ALA A 374 -10.52 -31.47 -24.98
CA ALA A 374 -9.94 -31.90 -26.24
C ALA A 374 -10.50 -33.26 -26.69
N GLU A 375 -10.82 -34.16 -25.78
CA GLU A 375 -11.48 -35.45 -26.08
C GLU A 375 -12.93 -35.26 -26.53
N VAL A 376 -13.68 -34.38 -25.87
CA VAL A 376 -15.10 -34.05 -26.22
C VAL A 376 -15.21 -33.33 -27.57
N LYS A 377 -14.16 -32.66 -28.06
CA LYS A 377 -14.18 -32.03 -29.40
C LYS A 377 -13.79 -32.99 -30.52
N ASN A 378 -13.34 -34.20 -30.22
CA ASN A 378 -12.95 -35.23 -31.17
C ASN A 378 -14.00 -36.36 -31.31
N GLU A 379 -15.12 -36.30 -30.58
CA GLU A 379 -16.35 -37.05 -30.76
C GLU A 379 -17.41 -36.18 -31.51
#